data_bcce50fb47de629976bdbc0d0559f855
#
_entry.id   bcce50fb47de629976bdbc0d0559f855
#
_cell.length_a   1.000
_cell.length_b   1.000
_cell.length_c   1.000
_cell.angle_alpha   90.00
_cell.angle_beta   90.00
_cell.angle_gamma   90.00
#
_symmetry.space_group_name_H-M   'P 1'
#
loop_
_entity.id
_entity.type
_entity.pdbx_description
1 polymer ?
#
loop_
_entity_poly.entity_id
_entity_poly.type
_entity_poly.pdbx_seq_one_letter_code
_entity_poly.pdbx_strand_id
1 'polypeptide(L)'
;MRVGLDFGTTNSSAAVYDGKRVRLLNLDPANTAPTIMRSTLFITREGVPFIGREAIDRFTEANVGREIEYEWRYVGESEVTLADFGTVMQALYAVVDANKPGRLFQSLKSHLRDSSFSGTDVFGVRYTLEALIAIVLRMILRQIEEQLGDEVTGMVVGRPVHYATDPQLDALAIERMRSACELAGLPPFTFLPEPTAAALSYASTAQAEQHVLVFDFGGGTLDVTVMRIDRRGAREVLATDGVPIGGDLMDRRIVMGKLLPHFGAGATLGPRKLPLPAGLLEHLSEWQTIVDLTQPRYLDIIDEAIRTSDKPNELKALRTLVRENYGLPLYEEVERAKVRLSDVRTTTIGMDVPGVQFTDTFERWDFERLIGPDAREVAACVDRAVAAAGLRHADIDVVLRTGGSSRIPRYVRMLAEKFGEEKLQEMDVFTGVASGLAIAASEQR
;
A
#
# COMPACT_ATOMS: atom_id res chain seq x y z
N MET A 1 25.31 13.54 9.94
CA MET A 1 24.70 13.98 8.65
C MET A 1 23.19 14.19 8.79
N ARG A 2 22.53 15.04 7.93
CA ARG A 2 21.06 15.20 7.95
C ARG A 2 20.42 14.46 6.79
N VAL A 3 19.23 13.86 7.01
CA VAL A 3 18.57 12.93 6.10
C VAL A 3 17.13 13.35 5.83
N GLY A 4 16.70 13.27 4.59
CA GLY A 4 15.29 13.27 4.21
C GLY A 4 14.75 11.86 4.13
N LEU A 5 13.66 11.57 4.84
CA LEU A 5 13.00 10.26 4.84
C LEU A 5 11.55 10.40 4.35
N ASP A 6 11.24 9.74 3.26
CA ASP A 6 9.89 9.49 2.80
C ASP A 6 9.46 8.09 3.29
N PHE A 7 8.61 8.08 4.32
CA PHE A 7 7.98 6.86 4.82
C PHE A 7 6.58 6.74 4.23
N GLY A 8 6.46 6.07 3.08
CA GLY A 8 5.20 5.90 2.37
C GLY A 8 4.38 4.70 2.84
N THR A 9 3.11 4.64 2.42
CA THR A 9 2.21 3.51 2.73
C THR A 9 2.72 2.20 2.14
N THR A 10 3.16 2.23 0.88
CA THR A 10 3.60 1.04 0.14
C THR A 10 5.11 0.97 0.00
N ASN A 11 5.77 2.11 -0.23
CA ASN A 11 7.20 2.19 -0.42
C ASN A 11 7.79 3.33 0.41
N SER A 12 9.04 3.17 0.83
CA SER A 12 9.82 4.17 1.55
C SER A 12 11.14 4.43 0.83
N SER A 13 11.65 5.66 0.93
CA SER A 13 12.93 6.06 0.38
C SER A 13 13.60 7.11 1.25
N ALA A 14 14.94 7.20 1.18
CA ALA A 14 15.69 8.20 1.91
C ALA A 14 16.80 8.81 1.05
N ALA A 15 17.14 10.05 1.35
CA ALA A 15 18.19 10.78 0.65
C ALA A 15 18.98 11.70 1.57
N VAL A 16 20.19 12.04 1.14
CA VAL A 16 21.02 13.08 1.71
C VAL A 16 21.37 14.13 0.64
N TYR A 17 21.59 15.36 1.08
CA TYR A 17 22.01 16.45 0.21
C TYR A 17 23.33 17.04 0.72
N ASP A 18 24.33 17.14 -0.13
CA ASP A 18 25.67 17.62 0.21
C ASP A 18 25.89 19.12 -0.06
N GLY A 19 24.80 19.85 -0.38
CA GLY A 19 24.84 21.25 -0.79
C GLY A 19 24.95 21.46 -2.31
N LYS A 20 25.15 20.37 -3.09
CA LYS A 20 25.26 20.40 -4.56
C LYS A 20 24.41 19.33 -5.23
N ARG A 21 24.38 18.13 -4.65
CA ARG A 21 23.72 16.95 -5.24
C ARG A 21 22.96 16.19 -4.20
N VAL A 22 21.80 15.68 -4.59
CA VAL A 22 21.06 14.70 -3.82
C VAL A 22 21.65 13.31 -4.10
N ARG A 23 21.86 12.54 -3.05
CA ARG A 23 22.23 11.14 -3.11
C ARG A 23 21.16 10.30 -2.42
N LEU A 24 20.52 9.44 -3.19
CA LEU A 24 19.59 8.44 -2.66
C LEU A 24 20.35 7.37 -1.89
N LEU A 25 19.71 6.84 -0.86
CA LEU A 25 20.25 5.79 -0.01
C LEU A 25 19.62 4.44 -0.37
N ASN A 26 20.42 3.38 -0.36
CA ASN A 26 19.95 2.03 -0.64
C ASN A 26 19.29 1.44 0.62
N LEU A 27 17.97 1.53 0.72
CA LEU A 27 17.22 1.02 1.88
C LEU A 27 16.83 -0.46 1.77
N ASP A 28 16.87 -1.03 0.59
CA ASP A 28 16.46 -2.42 0.34
C ASP A 28 17.35 -3.07 -0.72
N PRO A 29 18.54 -3.56 -0.33
CA PRO A 29 19.47 -4.19 -1.27
C PRO A 29 18.90 -5.43 -1.97
N ALA A 30 17.90 -6.09 -1.40
CA ALA A 30 17.23 -7.24 -1.98
C ALA A 30 16.18 -6.85 -3.05
N ASN A 31 15.77 -5.58 -3.09
CA ASN A 31 14.81 -5.10 -4.08
C ASN A 31 15.50 -4.86 -5.44
N THR A 32 14.75 -5.01 -6.52
CA THR A 32 15.21 -4.68 -7.89
C THR A 32 15.63 -3.22 -8.05
N ALA A 33 15.02 -2.31 -7.28
CA ALA A 33 15.43 -0.91 -7.11
C ALA A 33 15.87 -0.69 -5.66
N PRO A 34 17.16 -0.82 -5.32
CA PRO A 34 17.65 -0.80 -3.93
C PRO A 34 17.35 0.48 -3.16
N THR A 35 17.15 1.61 -3.84
CA THR A 35 16.79 2.90 -3.23
C THR A 35 15.33 2.99 -2.80
N ILE A 36 14.53 2.00 -3.15
CA ILE A 36 13.11 1.91 -2.84
C ILE A 36 12.90 0.69 -1.97
N MET A 37 12.41 0.89 -0.76
CA MET A 37 12.08 -0.19 0.17
C MET A 37 10.57 -0.36 0.26
N ARG A 38 10.08 -1.59 0.18
CA ARG A 38 8.70 -1.88 0.53
C ARG A 38 8.45 -1.56 2.01
N SER A 39 7.40 -0.80 2.31
CA SER A 39 6.98 -0.48 3.68
C SER A 39 6.30 -1.69 4.34
N THR A 40 7.02 -2.81 4.40
CA THR A 40 6.58 -4.09 4.93
C THR A 40 7.39 -4.46 6.15
N LEU A 41 6.76 -5.16 7.09
CA LEU A 41 7.38 -5.69 8.31
C LEU A 41 6.93 -7.14 8.50
N PHE A 42 7.87 -8.06 8.57
CA PHE A 42 7.63 -9.44 8.98
C PHE A 42 8.25 -9.68 10.35
N ILE A 43 7.44 -10.12 11.31
CA ILE A 43 7.90 -10.52 12.64
C ILE A 43 7.74 -12.03 12.73
N THR A 44 8.85 -12.74 12.91
CA THR A 44 8.82 -14.21 13.08
C THR A 44 8.16 -14.60 14.41
N ARG A 45 7.89 -15.88 14.57
CA ARG A 45 7.36 -16.42 15.83
C ARG A 45 8.28 -16.18 17.02
N GLU A 46 9.59 -16.12 16.78
CA GLU A 46 10.64 -15.84 17.78
C GLU A 46 10.81 -14.34 18.07
N GLY A 47 10.03 -13.48 17.39
CA GLY A 47 10.06 -12.03 17.58
C GLY A 47 11.15 -11.31 16.77
N VAL A 48 11.77 -11.97 15.78
CA VAL A 48 12.78 -11.35 14.93
C VAL A 48 12.11 -10.56 13.81
N PRO A 49 12.37 -9.24 13.68
CA PRO A 49 11.78 -8.41 12.63
C PRO A 49 12.64 -8.40 11.36
N PHE A 50 11.98 -8.40 10.21
CA PHE A 50 12.53 -8.16 8.87
C PHE A 50 11.71 -7.09 8.17
N ILE A 51 12.34 -6.27 7.31
CA ILE A 51 11.66 -5.21 6.54
C ILE A 51 11.93 -5.32 5.05
N GLY A 52 11.15 -4.62 4.24
CA GLY A 52 11.37 -4.53 2.80
C GLY A 52 11.14 -5.85 2.07
N ARG A 53 11.93 -6.07 1.04
CA ARG A 53 11.87 -7.29 0.22
C ARG A 53 12.19 -8.54 1.03
N GLU A 54 13.17 -8.47 1.93
CA GLU A 54 13.52 -9.59 2.79
C GLU A 54 12.34 -10.05 3.66
N ALA A 55 11.51 -9.11 4.16
CA ALA A 55 10.29 -9.45 4.90
C ALA A 55 9.30 -10.28 4.06
N ILE A 56 9.13 -9.92 2.80
CA ILE A 56 8.24 -10.61 1.86
C ILE A 56 8.80 -12.00 1.53
N ASP A 57 10.08 -12.09 1.21
CA ASP A 57 10.73 -13.35 0.83
C ASP A 57 10.69 -14.36 1.97
N ARG A 58 11.03 -13.93 3.19
CA ARG A 58 10.96 -14.80 4.38
C ARG A 58 9.54 -15.22 4.73
N PHE A 59 8.58 -14.31 4.61
CA PHE A 59 7.17 -14.68 4.79
C PHE A 59 6.73 -15.71 3.77
N THR A 60 7.06 -15.52 2.50
CA THR A 60 6.70 -16.44 1.42
C THR A 60 7.36 -17.80 1.60
N GLU A 61 8.66 -17.84 1.87
CA GLU A 61 9.41 -19.07 2.12
C GLU A 61 8.84 -19.87 3.30
N ALA A 62 8.47 -19.17 4.38
CA ALA A 62 7.95 -19.82 5.59
C ALA A 62 6.50 -20.28 5.48
N ASN A 63 5.70 -19.72 4.56
CA ASN A 63 4.25 -19.98 4.48
C ASN A 63 3.83 -20.79 3.25
N VAL A 64 4.52 -20.67 2.12
CA VAL A 64 4.17 -21.42 0.91
C VAL A 64 4.43 -22.90 1.12
N GLY A 65 3.42 -23.75 0.82
CA GLY A 65 3.47 -25.19 0.99
C GLY A 65 3.43 -25.67 2.45
N ARG A 66 3.23 -24.76 3.42
CA ARG A 66 3.13 -25.11 4.84
C ARG A 66 1.81 -25.77 5.15
N GLU A 67 1.83 -26.94 5.79
CA GLU A 67 0.63 -27.52 6.39
C GLU A 67 0.21 -26.71 7.61
N ILE A 68 -1.05 -26.25 7.62
CA ILE A 68 -1.60 -25.40 8.69
C ILE A 68 -2.18 -26.30 9.77
N GLU A 69 -1.72 -26.11 10.99
CA GLU A 69 -2.30 -26.75 12.19
C GLU A 69 -3.27 -25.79 12.87
N TYR A 70 -4.51 -26.26 13.09
CA TYR A 70 -5.54 -25.47 13.73
C TYR A 70 -5.73 -25.86 15.19
N GLU A 71 -5.84 -24.84 16.07
CA GLU A 71 -6.26 -25.03 17.46
C GLU A 71 -7.41 -24.09 17.80
N TRP A 72 -8.24 -24.53 18.74
CA TRP A 72 -9.26 -23.68 19.34
C TRP A 72 -8.64 -22.88 20.47
N ARG A 73 -8.59 -21.56 20.33
CA ARG A 73 -8.07 -20.67 21.36
C ARG A 73 -9.19 -19.86 21.97
N TYR A 74 -9.22 -19.83 23.30
CA TYR A 74 -10.10 -18.94 24.04
C TYR A 74 -9.73 -17.47 23.73
N VAL A 75 -10.73 -16.67 23.31
CA VAL A 75 -10.53 -15.28 22.89
C VAL A 75 -11.31 -14.29 23.76
N GLY A 76 -12.11 -14.77 24.70
CA GLY A 76 -12.87 -13.93 25.60
C GLY A 76 -14.24 -14.51 25.94
N GLU A 77 -15.09 -13.68 26.50
CA GLU A 77 -16.47 -14.00 26.84
C GLU A 77 -17.43 -12.99 26.19
N SER A 78 -18.62 -13.43 25.87
CA SER A 78 -19.73 -12.60 25.39
C SER A 78 -20.97 -12.82 26.24
N GLU A 79 -21.67 -11.75 26.51
CA GLU A 79 -22.97 -11.83 27.13
C GLU A 79 -24.03 -12.30 26.11
N VAL A 80 -24.70 -13.40 26.39
CA VAL A 80 -25.79 -13.90 25.56
C VAL A 80 -27.07 -13.92 26.40
N THR A 81 -28.08 -13.19 25.95
CA THR A 81 -29.38 -13.18 26.60
C THR A 81 -30.25 -14.28 25.99
N LEU A 82 -30.56 -15.29 26.80
CA LEU A 82 -31.46 -16.38 26.44
C LEU A 82 -32.87 -16.07 26.97
N ALA A 83 -33.90 -16.25 26.13
CA ALA A 83 -35.29 -15.88 26.45
C ALA A 83 -35.80 -16.48 27.77
N ASP A 84 -35.38 -17.71 28.10
CA ASP A 84 -35.85 -18.46 29.27
C ASP A 84 -34.86 -18.52 30.44
N PHE A 85 -33.61 -18.08 30.26
CA PHE A 85 -32.51 -18.23 31.25
C PHE A 85 -31.82 -16.93 31.66
N GLY A 86 -32.26 -15.79 31.09
CA GLY A 86 -31.59 -14.49 31.34
C GLY A 86 -30.24 -14.36 30.63
N THR A 87 -29.43 -13.42 31.11
CA THR A 87 -28.10 -13.18 30.55
C THR A 87 -27.08 -14.15 31.12
N VAL A 88 -26.39 -14.88 30.26
CA VAL A 88 -25.32 -15.81 30.60
C VAL A 88 -24.03 -15.40 29.89
N MET A 89 -22.88 -15.61 30.54
CA MET A 89 -21.55 -15.42 29.92
C MET A 89 -21.20 -16.66 29.13
N GLN A 90 -20.94 -16.50 27.85
CA GLN A 90 -20.51 -17.57 26.95
C GLN A 90 -19.07 -17.37 26.58
N ALA A 91 -18.25 -18.41 26.83
CA ALA A 91 -16.85 -18.41 26.39
C ALA A 91 -16.77 -18.43 24.86
N LEU A 92 -15.99 -17.51 24.30
CA LEU A 92 -15.73 -17.41 22.88
C LEU A 92 -14.40 -18.09 22.55
N TYR A 93 -14.43 -18.96 21.55
CA TYR A 93 -13.24 -19.61 21.00
C TYR A 93 -13.10 -19.25 19.54
N ALA A 94 -11.87 -18.93 19.13
CA ALA A 94 -11.51 -18.75 17.73
C ALA A 94 -10.62 -19.91 17.26
N VAL A 95 -10.81 -20.33 16.02
CA VAL A 95 -9.88 -21.24 15.35
C VAL A 95 -8.68 -20.42 14.90
N VAL A 96 -7.50 -20.75 15.39
CA VAL A 96 -6.27 -20.06 15.07
C VAL A 96 -5.24 -21.01 14.46
N ASP A 97 -4.38 -20.47 13.60
CA ASP A 97 -3.24 -21.17 13.02
C ASP A 97 -2.15 -21.33 14.11
N ALA A 98 -2.04 -22.55 14.65
CA ALA A 98 -1.19 -22.85 15.80
C ALA A 98 0.30 -22.85 15.48
N ASN A 99 0.67 -23.21 14.25
CA ASN A 99 2.07 -23.30 13.79
C ASN A 99 2.47 -22.13 12.87
N LYS A 100 1.75 -21.00 12.94
CA LYS A 100 2.05 -19.80 12.16
C LYS A 100 3.49 -19.34 12.38
N PRO A 101 4.33 -19.20 11.31
CA PRO A 101 5.76 -18.93 11.47
C PRO A 101 6.07 -17.46 11.77
N GLY A 102 5.13 -16.56 11.52
CA GLY A 102 5.30 -15.13 11.73
C GLY A 102 4.08 -14.34 11.27
N ARG A 103 4.14 -13.01 11.40
CA ARG A 103 3.10 -12.09 10.91
C ARG A 103 3.72 -11.06 9.97
N LEU A 104 3.14 -10.94 8.78
CA LEU A 104 3.48 -9.89 7.81
C LEU A 104 2.52 -8.72 7.98
N PHE A 105 3.07 -7.53 8.04
CA PHE A 105 2.37 -6.25 8.09
C PHE A 105 2.72 -5.43 6.86
N GLN A 106 1.71 -4.89 6.22
CA GLN A 106 1.83 -3.99 5.08
C GLN A 106 0.95 -2.76 5.32
N SER A 107 1.25 -1.67 4.63
CA SER A 107 0.43 -0.45 4.65
C SER A 107 0.14 0.11 6.06
N LEU A 108 1.08 -0.06 7.01
CA LEU A 108 0.90 0.39 8.40
C LEU A 108 0.52 1.87 8.49
N LYS A 109 1.06 2.72 7.61
CA LYS A 109 0.77 4.16 7.55
C LYS A 109 -0.72 4.46 7.33
N SER A 110 -1.46 3.60 6.62
CA SER A 110 -2.89 3.81 6.36
C SER A 110 -3.77 3.71 7.61
N HIS A 111 -3.31 2.99 8.64
CA HIS A 111 -4.01 2.80 9.91
C HIS A 111 -3.78 3.92 10.92
N LEU A 112 -2.92 4.91 10.64
CA LEU A 112 -2.64 6.02 11.56
C LEU A 112 -3.92 6.79 11.94
N ARG A 113 -4.86 6.94 10.99
CA ARG A 113 -6.15 7.61 11.18
C ARG A 113 -7.27 6.72 11.76
N ASP A 114 -7.00 5.43 11.96
CA ASP A 114 -8.00 4.48 12.49
C ASP A 114 -8.01 4.54 14.02
N SER A 115 -8.96 5.29 14.58
CA SER A 115 -9.11 5.43 16.04
C SER A 115 -9.51 4.12 16.74
N SER A 116 -10.04 3.15 16.02
CA SER A 116 -10.43 1.84 16.56
C SER A 116 -9.24 0.89 16.73
N PHE A 117 -8.14 1.12 16.00
CA PHE A 117 -6.97 0.28 16.09
C PHE A 117 -6.16 0.61 17.36
N SER A 118 -6.32 -0.22 18.40
CA SER A 118 -5.59 -0.08 19.68
C SER A 118 -4.32 -0.92 19.77
N GLY A 119 -4.02 -1.73 18.75
CA GLY A 119 -2.88 -2.64 18.70
C GLY A 119 -3.26 -4.06 18.30
N THR A 120 -2.25 -4.90 18.17
CA THR A 120 -2.41 -6.30 17.78
C THR A 120 -1.51 -7.20 18.61
N ASP A 121 -1.93 -8.43 18.84
CA ASP A 121 -1.09 -9.47 19.43
C ASP A 121 -0.22 -10.14 18.37
N VAL A 122 1.05 -10.32 18.68
CA VAL A 122 2.00 -11.08 17.85
C VAL A 122 2.66 -12.12 18.77
N PHE A 123 2.13 -13.32 18.78
CA PHE A 123 2.60 -14.46 19.57
C PHE A 123 2.75 -14.16 21.07
N GLY A 124 1.73 -13.51 21.65
CA GLY A 124 1.69 -13.17 23.09
C GLY A 124 2.34 -11.83 23.43
N VAL A 125 2.92 -11.13 22.46
CA VAL A 125 3.44 -9.76 22.63
C VAL A 125 2.47 -8.79 21.98
N ARG A 126 1.94 -7.83 22.78
CA ARG A 126 1.05 -6.80 22.26
C ARG A 126 1.84 -5.64 21.71
N TYR A 127 1.59 -5.32 20.45
CA TYR A 127 2.17 -4.16 19.76
C TYR A 127 1.09 -3.11 19.47
N THR A 128 1.38 -1.84 19.74
CA THR A 128 0.60 -0.73 19.20
C THR A 128 0.99 -0.47 17.76
N LEU A 129 0.22 0.33 17.04
CA LEU A 129 0.56 0.74 15.67
C LEU A 129 1.90 1.50 15.63
N GLU A 130 2.08 2.42 16.60
CA GLU A 130 3.29 3.23 16.75
C GLU A 130 4.52 2.34 16.97
N ALA A 131 4.38 1.29 17.78
CA ALA A 131 5.47 0.33 18.02
C ALA A 131 5.85 -0.46 16.76
N LEU A 132 4.86 -0.89 15.96
CA LEU A 132 5.14 -1.58 14.69
C LEU A 132 5.84 -0.65 13.69
N ILE A 133 5.37 0.58 13.54
CA ILE A 133 6.01 1.58 12.67
C ILE A 133 7.41 1.90 13.20
N ALA A 134 7.58 2.04 14.51
CA ALA A 134 8.89 2.31 15.13
C ALA A 134 9.93 1.23 14.83
N ILE A 135 9.53 -0.05 14.75
CA ILE A 135 10.45 -1.13 14.36
C ILE A 135 10.97 -0.86 12.94
N VAL A 136 10.09 -0.55 11.99
CA VAL A 136 10.48 -0.27 10.60
C VAL A 136 11.41 0.94 10.54
N LEU A 137 11.04 2.05 11.18
CA LEU A 137 11.83 3.29 11.17
C LEU A 137 13.22 3.10 11.80
N ARG A 138 13.31 2.35 12.90
CA ARG A 138 14.58 2.03 13.56
C ARG A 138 15.50 1.19 12.66
N MET A 139 14.95 0.24 11.94
CA MET A 139 15.72 -0.57 10.99
C MET A 139 16.19 0.28 9.80
N ILE A 140 15.34 1.16 9.29
CA ILE A 140 15.70 2.13 8.26
C ILE A 140 16.85 3.03 8.75
N LEU A 141 16.74 3.59 9.96
CA LEU A 141 17.79 4.45 10.52
C LEU A 141 19.13 3.72 10.59
N ARG A 142 19.16 2.48 11.08
CA ARG A 142 20.39 1.66 11.13
C ARG A 142 20.99 1.44 9.75
N GLN A 143 20.18 1.09 8.75
CA GLN A 143 20.66 0.92 7.37
C GLN A 143 21.24 2.22 6.79
N ILE A 144 20.63 3.36 7.13
CA ILE A 144 21.14 4.68 6.74
C ILE A 144 22.48 4.94 7.37
N GLU A 145 22.64 4.76 8.68
CA GLU A 145 23.87 5.00 9.44
C GLU A 145 25.00 4.07 8.98
N GLU A 146 24.72 2.79 8.78
CA GLU A 146 25.67 1.82 8.22
C GLU A 146 26.18 2.25 6.86
N GLN A 147 25.29 2.75 5.99
CA GLN A 147 25.66 3.19 4.64
C GLN A 147 26.42 4.53 4.63
N LEU A 148 26.11 5.42 5.57
CA LEU A 148 26.80 6.71 5.70
C LEU A 148 28.16 6.56 6.42
N GLY A 149 28.32 5.54 7.23
CA GLY A 149 29.48 5.35 8.13
C GLY A 149 29.56 6.42 9.21
N ASP A 150 28.44 7.09 9.52
CA ASP A 150 28.35 8.20 10.47
C ASP A 150 26.93 8.28 11.06
N GLU A 151 26.80 8.85 12.24
CA GLU A 151 25.50 9.06 12.89
C GLU A 151 24.65 10.12 12.15
N VAL A 152 23.36 9.87 12.10
CA VAL A 152 22.38 10.83 11.60
C VAL A 152 22.10 11.86 12.71
N THR A 153 22.35 13.14 12.42
CA THR A 153 22.21 14.23 13.40
C THR A 153 20.88 14.97 13.34
N GLY A 154 20.06 14.69 12.33
CA GLY A 154 18.72 15.24 12.18
C GLY A 154 18.01 14.72 10.95
N MET A 155 16.68 14.72 10.98
CA MET A 155 15.85 14.20 9.90
C MET A 155 14.70 15.15 9.55
N VAL A 156 14.34 15.15 8.25
CA VAL A 156 13.05 15.66 7.80
C VAL A 156 12.24 14.47 7.28
N VAL A 157 11.09 14.23 7.91
CA VAL A 157 10.21 13.10 7.59
C VAL A 157 9.01 13.60 6.79
N GLY A 158 8.74 12.96 5.66
CA GLY A 158 7.60 13.25 4.81
C GLY A 158 6.28 12.85 5.46
N ARG A 159 5.25 13.68 5.27
CA ARG A 159 3.87 13.36 5.61
C ARG A 159 2.93 13.86 4.52
N PRO A 160 1.73 13.27 4.33
CA PRO A 160 0.70 13.89 3.50
C PRO A 160 0.32 15.26 4.07
N VAL A 161 -0.32 16.11 3.29
CA VAL A 161 -0.87 17.38 3.84
C VAL A 161 -1.86 17.07 4.94
N HIS A 162 -2.76 16.12 4.66
CA HIS A 162 -3.72 15.59 5.63
C HIS A 162 -3.76 14.06 5.57
N TYR A 163 -3.69 13.40 6.71
CA TYR A 163 -3.94 11.95 6.81
C TYR A 163 -5.43 11.62 6.71
N ALA A 164 -6.31 12.57 7.09
CA ALA A 164 -7.75 12.43 7.04
C ALA A 164 -8.42 13.81 6.81
N THR A 165 -9.63 13.78 6.24
CA THR A 165 -10.47 14.98 6.09
C THR A 165 -11.06 15.45 7.43
N ASP A 166 -11.26 14.53 8.37
CA ASP A 166 -11.67 14.85 9.73
C ASP A 166 -10.48 15.40 10.52
N PRO A 167 -10.55 16.62 11.06
CA PRO A 167 -9.43 17.26 11.78
C PRO A 167 -8.97 16.49 13.02
N GLN A 168 -9.87 15.75 13.70
CA GLN A 168 -9.51 14.98 14.90
C GLN A 168 -8.72 13.72 14.50
N LEU A 169 -9.13 13.05 13.43
CA LEU A 169 -8.43 11.90 12.89
C LEU A 169 -7.10 12.28 12.26
N ASP A 170 -7.01 13.45 11.64
CA ASP A 170 -5.76 14.02 11.12
C ASP A 170 -4.77 14.29 12.25
N ALA A 171 -5.20 14.99 13.30
CA ALA A 171 -4.38 15.26 14.49
C ALA A 171 -3.91 13.96 15.17
N LEU A 172 -4.80 12.97 15.31
CA LEU A 172 -4.46 11.66 15.85
C LEU A 172 -3.36 10.99 15.03
N ALA A 173 -3.48 11.01 13.70
CA ALA A 173 -2.50 10.38 12.81
C ALA A 173 -1.13 11.07 12.89
N ILE A 174 -1.09 12.39 12.96
CA ILE A 174 0.16 13.16 13.14
C ILE A 174 0.82 12.79 14.47
N GLU A 175 0.05 12.72 15.56
CA GLU A 175 0.58 12.39 16.89
C GLU A 175 1.10 10.95 16.95
N ARG A 176 0.36 9.99 16.38
CA ARG A 176 0.83 8.59 16.27
C ARG A 176 2.11 8.47 15.46
N MET A 177 2.22 9.20 14.35
CA MET A 177 3.45 9.19 13.55
C MET A 177 4.62 9.80 14.33
N ARG A 178 4.38 10.89 15.08
CA ARG A 178 5.39 11.49 15.97
C ARG A 178 5.86 10.49 17.03
N SER A 179 4.92 9.88 17.74
CA SER A 179 5.23 8.83 18.73
C SER A 179 6.01 7.66 18.14
N ALA A 180 5.68 7.25 16.91
CA ALA A 180 6.44 6.19 16.23
C ALA A 180 7.89 6.61 15.93
N CYS A 181 8.12 7.85 15.49
CA CYS A 181 9.46 8.39 15.27
C CYS A 181 10.27 8.46 16.57
N GLU A 182 9.65 8.92 17.67
CA GLU A 182 10.27 8.98 19.00
C GLU A 182 10.60 7.58 19.55
N LEU A 183 9.67 6.64 19.46
CA LEU A 183 9.87 5.23 19.85
C LEU A 183 10.95 4.54 18.99
N ALA A 184 11.09 4.94 17.73
CA ALA A 184 12.17 4.45 16.86
C ALA A 184 13.55 4.94 17.32
N GLY A 185 13.62 6.01 18.11
CA GLY A 185 14.85 6.68 18.49
C GLY A 185 15.43 7.51 17.36
N LEU A 186 14.58 8.07 16.48
CA LEU A 186 15.06 8.96 15.45
C LEU A 186 15.77 10.19 16.08
N PRO A 187 16.85 10.71 15.45
CA PRO A 187 17.46 11.96 15.87
C PRO A 187 16.44 13.10 15.78
N PRO A 188 16.75 14.31 16.27
CA PRO A 188 15.85 15.45 16.16
C PRO A 188 15.23 15.56 14.76
N PHE A 189 13.92 15.54 14.68
CA PHE A 189 13.19 15.50 13.40
C PHE A 189 12.09 16.55 13.30
N THR A 190 11.76 16.90 12.06
CA THR A 190 10.60 17.70 11.71
C THR A 190 9.79 17.02 10.61
N PHE A 191 8.49 17.31 10.57
CA PHE A 191 7.64 16.87 9.46
C PHE A 191 7.57 17.93 8.37
N LEU A 192 7.61 17.50 7.11
CA LEU A 192 7.34 18.35 5.95
C LEU A 192 6.27 17.68 5.07
N PRO A 193 5.27 18.43 4.59
CA PRO A 193 4.31 17.89 3.63
C PRO A 193 5.00 17.36 2.36
N GLU A 194 4.67 16.14 1.96
CA GLU A 194 5.24 15.45 0.78
C GLU A 194 5.15 16.28 -0.51
N PRO A 195 4.00 16.93 -0.83
CA PRO A 195 3.94 17.80 -2.01
C PRO A 195 4.84 19.04 -1.89
N THR A 196 5.05 19.57 -0.68
CA THR A 196 6.02 20.66 -0.45
C THR A 196 7.45 20.18 -0.70
N ALA A 197 7.78 18.96 -0.28
CA ALA A 197 9.07 18.34 -0.57
C ALA A 197 9.25 18.09 -2.08
N ALA A 198 8.22 17.55 -2.75
CA ALA A 198 8.23 17.39 -4.20
C ALA A 198 8.49 18.72 -4.93
N ALA A 199 7.80 19.78 -4.52
CA ALA A 199 8.01 21.13 -5.06
C ALA A 199 9.41 21.70 -4.75
N LEU A 200 10.04 21.33 -3.62
CA LEU A 200 11.43 21.69 -3.31
C LEU A 200 12.43 21.11 -4.31
N SER A 201 12.25 19.84 -4.61
CA SER A 201 13.07 19.18 -5.63
C SER A 201 12.93 19.85 -7.00
N TYR A 202 11.72 20.30 -7.34
CA TYR A 202 11.43 21.01 -8.60
C TYR A 202 11.90 22.47 -8.58
N ALA A 203 11.69 23.21 -7.49
CA ALA A 203 11.91 24.67 -7.41
C ALA A 203 13.37 25.11 -7.58
N SER A 204 14.34 24.18 -7.44
CA SER A 204 15.73 24.45 -7.78
C SER A 204 15.92 24.80 -9.28
N THR A 205 14.90 24.56 -10.11
CA THR A 205 14.88 24.81 -11.57
C THR A 205 13.90 25.92 -11.98
N ALA A 206 13.00 26.38 -11.08
CA ALA A 206 11.97 27.36 -11.41
C ALA A 206 12.54 28.78 -11.46
N GLN A 207 12.30 29.49 -12.57
CA GLN A 207 12.79 30.88 -12.80
C GLN A 207 11.71 31.94 -12.68
N ALA A 208 10.43 31.57 -12.49
CA ALA A 208 9.29 32.48 -12.46
C ALA A 208 8.27 32.03 -11.39
N GLU A 209 7.34 32.94 -11.05
CA GLU A 209 6.15 32.56 -10.25
C GLU A 209 5.29 31.58 -11.04
N GLN A 210 4.90 30.48 -10.40
CA GLN A 210 4.17 29.37 -11.04
C GLN A 210 3.09 28.81 -10.12
N HIS A 211 1.95 28.38 -10.71
CA HIS A 211 1.00 27.49 -10.10
C HIS A 211 1.34 26.04 -10.46
N VAL A 212 1.65 25.26 -9.46
CA VAL A 212 2.07 23.86 -9.60
C VAL A 212 0.99 22.96 -9.01
N LEU A 213 0.57 21.95 -9.78
CA LEU A 213 -0.26 20.86 -9.29
C LEU A 213 0.65 19.66 -9.03
N VAL A 214 0.67 19.17 -7.80
CA VAL A 214 1.34 17.91 -7.44
C VAL A 214 0.27 16.82 -7.45
N PHE A 215 0.45 15.81 -8.29
CA PHE A 215 -0.38 14.64 -8.44
C PHE A 215 0.40 13.45 -7.87
N ASP A 216 0.21 13.21 -6.56
CA ASP A 216 0.87 12.12 -5.84
C ASP A 216 -0.05 10.90 -5.79
N PHE A 217 0.26 9.89 -6.60
CA PHE A 217 -0.58 8.73 -6.78
C PHE A 217 0.17 7.44 -6.41
N GLY A 218 0.06 7.09 -5.14
CA GLY A 218 0.74 5.96 -4.53
C GLY A 218 -0.02 4.63 -4.66
N GLY A 219 0.31 3.69 -3.75
CA GLY A 219 -0.35 2.39 -3.66
C GLY A 219 -1.71 2.47 -2.95
N GLY A 220 -1.85 3.29 -1.91
CA GLY A 220 -3.07 3.38 -1.10
C GLY A 220 -3.99 4.53 -1.45
N THR A 221 -3.44 5.69 -1.80
CA THR A 221 -4.18 6.94 -2.00
C THR A 221 -3.71 7.71 -3.22
N LEU A 222 -4.58 8.60 -3.70
CA LEU A 222 -4.23 9.75 -4.51
C LEU A 222 -4.34 11.00 -3.63
N ASP A 223 -3.30 11.81 -3.65
CA ASP A 223 -3.26 13.14 -3.05
C ASP A 223 -2.96 14.18 -4.14
N VAL A 224 -3.83 15.19 -4.25
CA VAL A 224 -3.69 16.29 -5.22
C VAL A 224 -3.50 17.59 -4.45
N THR A 225 -2.38 18.27 -4.70
CA THR A 225 -2.06 19.54 -4.04
C THR A 225 -1.81 20.62 -5.09
N VAL A 226 -2.50 21.74 -4.97
CA VAL A 226 -2.26 22.94 -5.77
C VAL A 226 -1.48 23.93 -4.95
N MET A 227 -0.36 24.41 -5.49
CA MET A 227 0.57 25.31 -4.80
C MET A 227 0.95 26.48 -5.70
N ARG A 228 1.30 27.60 -5.05
CA ARG A 228 2.01 28.70 -5.67
C ARG A 228 3.48 28.68 -5.26
N ILE A 229 4.37 28.75 -6.24
CA ILE A 229 5.81 28.94 -6.03
C ILE A 229 6.14 30.35 -6.51
N ASP A 230 6.66 31.20 -5.64
CA ASP A 230 7.05 32.55 -6.02
C ASP A 230 8.49 32.59 -6.62
N ARG A 231 8.87 33.77 -7.12
CA ARG A 231 10.21 34.00 -7.72
C ARG A 231 11.37 33.83 -6.73
N ARG A 232 11.10 33.78 -5.42
CA ARG A 232 12.10 33.56 -4.36
C ARG A 232 12.12 32.12 -3.89
N GLY A 233 11.29 31.27 -4.51
CA GLY A 233 11.14 29.88 -4.14
C GLY A 233 10.27 29.65 -2.89
N ALA A 234 9.59 30.68 -2.36
CA ALA A 234 8.60 30.49 -1.31
C ALA A 234 7.37 29.74 -1.85
N ARG A 235 6.83 28.84 -1.07
CA ARG A 235 5.81 27.89 -1.45
C ARG A 235 4.59 28.06 -0.57
N GLU A 236 3.46 28.21 -1.20
CA GLU A 236 2.17 28.34 -0.53
C GLU A 236 1.22 27.27 -1.06
N VAL A 237 0.71 26.42 -0.17
CA VAL A 237 -0.34 25.46 -0.52
C VAL A 237 -1.66 26.22 -0.62
N LEU A 238 -2.26 26.24 -1.81
CA LEU A 238 -3.54 26.90 -2.09
C LEU A 238 -4.72 26.00 -1.79
N ALA A 239 -4.62 24.71 -2.16
CA ALA A 239 -5.65 23.72 -1.91
C ALA A 239 -5.07 22.30 -1.93
N THR A 240 -5.78 21.38 -1.25
CA THR A 240 -5.53 19.95 -1.32
C THR A 240 -6.85 19.20 -1.43
N ASP A 241 -6.85 18.08 -2.13
CA ASP A 241 -7.93 17.09 -2.13
C ASP A 241 -7.29 15.69 -2.26
N GLY A 242 -8.02 14.66 -1.90
CA GLY A 242 -7.53 13.29 -1.99
C GLY A 242 -8.65 12.27 -1.99
N VAL A 243 -8.34 11.09 -2.50
CA VAL A 243 -9.27 9.95 -2.51
C VAL A 243 -8.54 8.67 -2.12
N PRO A 244 -9.20 7.71 -1.43
CA PRO A 244 -8.62 6.44 -1.03
C PRO A 244 -8.58 5.45 -2.21
N ILE A 245 -8.03 5.91 -3.32
CA ILE A 245 -7.82 5.15 -4.55
C ILE A 245 -6.31 5.08 -4.76
N GLY A 246 -5.78 3.88 -4.96
CA GLY A 246 -4.36 3.65 -5.18
C GLY A 246 -4.11 2.36 -5.94
N GLY A 247 -2.84 2.00 -6.08
CA GLY A 247 -2.40 0.80 -6.77
C GLY A 247 -3.00 -0.50 -6.22
N ASP A 248 -3.17 -0.57 -4.89
CA ASP A 248 -3.71 -1.74 -4.19
C ASP A 248 -5.18 -2.01 -4.58
N LEU A 249 -5.98 -0.93 -4.71
CA LEU A 249 -7.35 -1.06 -5.22
C LEU A 249 -7.37 -1.54 -6.67
N MET A 250 -6.42 -1.10 -7.50
CA MET A 250 -6.30 -1.53 -8.88
C MET A 250 -5.93 -3.01 -8.98
N ASP A 251 -5.04 -3.51 -8.11
CA ASP A 251 -4.70 -4.93 -8.02
C ASP A 251 -5.93 -5.77 -7.66
N ARG A 252 -6.71 -5.31 -6.68
CA ARG A 252 -8.01 -5.91 -6.36
C ARG A 252 -8.95 -5.94 -7.59
N ARG A 253 -9.03 -4.83 -8.37
CA ARG A 253 -9.85 -4.79 -9.60
C ARG A 253 -9.41 -5.83 -10.64
N ILE A 254 -8.09 -6.04 -10.76
CA ILE A 254 -7.54 -7.06 -11.68
C ILE A 254 -7.93 -8.46 -11.20
N VAL A 255 -7.71 -8.80 -9.93
CA VAL A 255 -8.08 -10.10 -9.38
C VAL A 255 -9.57 -10.37 -9.59
N MET A 256 -10.42 -9.46 -9.12
CA MET A 256 -11.87 -9.62 -9.15
C MET A 256 -12.46 -9.57 -10.56
N GLY A 257 -11.86 -8.82 -11.48
CA GLY A 257 -12.40 -8.64 -12.84
C GLY A 257 -11.79 -9.54 -13.91
N LYS A 258 -10.59 -10.08 -13.67
CA LYS A 258 -9.85 -10.88 -14.67
C LYS A 258 -9.57 -12.30 -14.20
N LEU A 259 -9.17 -12.51 -12.93
CA LEU A 259 -8.61 -13.79 -12.50
C LEU A 259 -9.62 -14.74 -11.84
N LEU A 260 -10.75 -14.26 -11.34
CA LEU A 260 -11.75 -15.11 -10.67
C LEU A 260 -12.25 -16.29 -11.52
N PRO A 261 -12.35 -16.24 -12.86
CA PRO A 261 -12.72 -17.41 -13.65
C PRO A 261 -11.81 -18.62 -13.44
N HIS A 262 -10.50 -18.42 -13.18
CA HIS A 262 -9.54 -19.48 -12.89
C HIS A 262 -9.74 -20.14 -11.52
N PHE A 263 -10.54 -19.51 -10.66
CA PHE A 263 -10.84 -19.96 -9.30
C PHE A 263 -12.32 -20.31 -9.10
N GLY A 264 -13.03 -20.59 -10.20
CA GLY A 264 -14.39 -21.09 -10.18
C GLY A 264 -15.50 -20.04 -10.23
N ALA A 265 -15.20 -18.78 -10.58
CA ALA A 265 -16.27 -17.81 -10.79
C ALA A 265 -17.26 -18.27 -11.87
N GLY A 266 -18.55 -18.10 -11.58
CA GLY A 266 -19.63 -18.58 -12.44
C GLY A 266 -19.81 -20.12 -12.42
N ALA A 267 -19.20 -20.82 -11.49
CA ALA A 267 -19.48 -22.24 -11.28
C ALA A 267 -20.91 -22.46 -10.76
N THR A 268 -21.53 -23.57 -11.18
CA THR A 268 -22.84 -24.00 -10.70
C THR A 268 -22.76 -25.36 -10.02
N LEU A 269 -23.50 -25.52 -8.90
CA LEU A 269 -23.45 -26.67 -8.01
C LEU A 269 -24.67 -27.56 -8.15
N GLY A 270 -24.44 -28.85 -8.31
CA GLY A 270 -25.45 -29.90 -8.28
C GLY A 270 -26.50 -29.81 -9.40
N PRO A 271 -27.51 -30.70 -9.36
CA PRO A 271 -28.57 -30.79 -10.39
C PRO A 271 -29.39 -29.50 -10.53
N ARG A 272 -29.50 -28.72 -9.44
CA ARG A 272 -30.26 -27.47 -9.42
C ARG A 272 -29.45 -26.25 -9.94
N LYS A 273 -28.21 -26.42 -10.32
CA LYS A 273 -27.31 -25.39 -10.81
C LYS A 273 -27.25 -24.15 -9.88
N LEU A 274 -27.12 -24.37 -8.58
CA LEU A 274 -27.00 -23.30 -7.60
C LEU A 274 -25.65 -22.59 -7.77
N PRO A 275 -25.57 -21.27 -7.58
CA PRO A 275 -24.28 -20.56 -7.60
C PRO A 275 -23.42 -20.99 -6.41
N LEU A 276 -22.11 -20.72 -6.49
CA LEU A 276 -21.22 -20.79 -5.33
C LEU A 276 -21.77 -19.91 -4.19
N PRO A 277 -21.53 -20.28 -2.92
CA PRO A 277 -21.92 -19.44 -1.78
C PRO A 277 -21.42 -18.01 -1.95
N ALA A 278 -22.31 -17.05 -1.66
CA ALA A 278 -21.97 -15.64 -1.71
C ALA A 278 -20.78 -15.35 -0.75
N GLY A 279 -19.87 -14.52 -1.19
CA GLY A 279 -18.70 -14.15 -0.38
C GLY A 279 -17.51 -15.10 -0.48
N LEU A 280 -17.65 -16.36 -0.95
CA LEU A 280 -16.50 -17.27 -1.01
C LEU A 280 -15.35 -16.69 -1.84
N LEU A 281 -15.64 -16.18 -3.04
CA LEU A 281 -14.62 -15.60 -3.94
C LEU A 281 -14.27 -14.16 -3.57
N GLU A 282 -15.04 -13.51 -2.71
CA GLU A 282 -14.72 -12.15 -2.22
C GLU A 282 -13.46 -12.15 -1.34
N HIS A 283 -13.14 -13.26 -0.69
CA HIS A 283 -11.88 -13.42 0.04
C HIS A 283 -10.64 -13.32 -0.86
N LEU A 284 -10.78 -13.47 -2.18
CA LEU A 284 -9.68 -13.27 -3.12
C LEU A 284 -9.42 -11.79 -3.41
N SER A 285 -10.23 -10.88 -2.89
CA SER A 285 -10.09 -9.44 -3.12
C SER A 285 -8.85 -8.81 -2.49
N GLU A 286 -8.27 -9.47 -1.49
CA GLU A 286 -7.04 -9.08 -0.81
C GLU A 286 -6.27 -10.35 -0.43
N TRP A 287 -4.95 -10.37 -0.59
CA TRP A 287 -4.17 -11.57 -0.28
C TRP A 287 -4.28 -11.97 1.21
N GLN A 288 -4.46 -10.98 2.11
CA GLN A 288 -4.62 -11.18 3.55
C GLN A 288 -5.89 -11.97 3.87
N THR A 289 -6.97 -11.74 3.14
CA THR A 289 -8.26 -12.41 3.37
C THR A 289 -8.33 -13.81 2.72
N ILE A 290 -7.43 -14.11 1.79
CA ILE A 290 -7.34 -15.48 1.22
C ILE A 290 -7.02 -16.51 2.30
N VAL A 291 -6.22 -16.13 3.29
CA VAL A 291 -5.87 -17.03 4.40
C VAL A 291 -7.10 -17.43 5.25
N ASP A 292 -8.15 -16.63 5.28
CA ASP A 292 -9.38 -16.98 6.01
C ASP A 292 -10.07 -18.21 5.42
N LEU A 293 -9.92 -18.44 4.12
CA LEU A 293 -10.43 -19.62 3.43
C LEU A 293 -9.74 -20.94 3.83
N THR A 294 -8.62 -20.88 4.54
CA THR A 294 -7.94 -22.08 5.07
C THR A 294 -8.69 -22.71 6.24
N GLN A 295 -9.65 -21.98 6.87
CA GLN A 295 -10.46 -22.51 7.95
C GLN A 295 -11.26 -23.74 7.47
N PRO A 296 -11.39 -24.81 8.31
CA PRO A 296 -12.02 -26.07 7.92
C PRO A 296 -13.39 -25.89 7.25
N ARG A 297 -14.22 -24.99 7.79
CA ARG A 297 -15.58 -24.70 7.24
C ARG A 297 -15.56 -24.27 5.77
N TYR A 298 -14.57 -23.47 5.37
CA TYR A 298 -14.46 -23.01 3.97
C TYR A 298 -13.86 -24.08 3.09
N LEU A 299 -12.87 -24.84 3.59
CA LEU A 299 -12.31 -25.99 2.86
C LEU A 299 -13.37 -27.06 2.59
N ASP A 300 -14.24 -27.35 3.56
CA ASP A 300 -15.37 -28.28 3.38
C ASP A 300 -16.34 -27.78 2.28
N ILE A 301 -16.64 -26.47 2.25
CA ILE A 301 -17.47 -25.86 1.20
C ILE A 301 -16.79 -26.00 -0.17
N ILE A 302 -15.49 -25.72 -0.25
CA ILE A 302 -14.73 -25.83 -1.50
C ILE A 302 -14.68 -27.31 -1.95
N ASP A 303 -14.44 -28.24 -1.04
CA ASP A 303 -14.38 -29.67 -1.34
C ASP A 303 -15.74 -30.23 -1.82
N GLU A 304 -16.86 -29.77 -1.21
CA GLU A 304 -18.19 -30.10 -1.70
C GLU A 304 -18.45 -29.48 -3.08
N ALA A 305 -18.05 -28.23 -3.27
CA ALA A 305 -18.16 -27.58 -4.58
C ALA A 305 -17.35 -28.29 -5.67
N ILE A 306 -16.13 -28.79 -5.37
CA ILE A 306 -15.34 -29.61 -6.32
C ILE A 306 -16.10 -30.85 -6.75
N ARG A 307 -16.82 -31.52 -5.81
CA ARG A 307 -17.55 -32.77 -6.12
C ARG A 307 -18.80 -32.55 -6.95
N THR A 308 -19.45 -31.40 -6.81
CA THR A 308 -20.79 -31.15 -7.34
C THR A 308 -20.86 -30.12 -8.47
N SER A 309 -19.77 -29.42 -8.75
CA SER A 309 -19.73 -28.29 -9.67
C SER A 309 -19.47 -28.73 -11.13
N ASP A 310 -19.87 -27.86 -12.04
CA ASP A 310 -19.53 -27.93 -13.47
C ASP A 310 -18.09 -27.39 -13.78
N LYS A 311 -17.38 -26.81 -12.78
CA LYS A 311 -16.01 -26.30 -12.89
C LYS A 311 -15.08 -26.88 -11.80
N PRO A 312 -14.91 -28.20 -11.74
CA PRO A 312 -14.13 -28.83 -10.66
C PRO A 312 -12.64 -28.50 -10.70
N ASN A 313 -12.06 -28.23 -11.88
CA ASN A 313 -10.62 -27.95 -12.00
C ASN A 313 -10.28 -26.56 -11.48
N GLU A 314 -11.10 -25.57 -11.76
CA GLU A 314 -10.94 -24.21 -11.27
C GLU A 314 -11.12 -24.14 -9.74
N LEU A 315 -12.05 -24.93 -9.20
CA LEU A 315 -12.22 -25.05 -7.74
C LEU A 315 -11.08 -25.82 -7.06
N LYS A 316 -10.45 -26.80 -7.76
CA LYS A 316 -9.21 -27.41 -7.28
C LYS A 316 -8.07 -26.39 -7.27
N ALA A 317 -7.97 -25.52 -8.28
CA ALA A 317 -7.00 -24.43 -8.28
C ALA A 317 -7.23 -23.44 -7.12
N LEU A 318 -8.50 -23.09 -6.83
CA LEU A 318 -8.86 -22.30 -5.64
C LEU A 318 -8.40 -22.99 -4.36
N ARG A 319 -8.72 -24.27 -4.21
CA ARG A 319 -8.32 -25.06 -3.05
C ARG A 319 -6.82 -25.08 -2.85
N THR A 320 -6.07 -25.23 -3.93
CA THR A 320 -4.60 -25.24 -3.90
C THR A 320 -4.06 -23.86 -3.57
N LEU A 321 -4.56 -22.79 -4.22
CA LEU A 321 -4.20 -21.41 -3.91
C LEU A 321 -4.31 -21.15 -2.39
N VAL A 322 -5.40 -21.60 -1.78
CA VAL A 322 -5.69 -21.43 -0.35
C VAL A 322 -4.76 -22.28 0.51
N ARG A 323 -4.68 -23.61 0.26
CA ARG A 323 -3.92 -24.54 1.09
C ARG A 323 -2.42 -24.33 1.05
N GLU A 324 -1.89 -23.99 -0.13
CA GLU A 324 -0.45 -23.79 -0.33
C GLU A 324 -0.03 -22.33 -0.06
N ASN A 325 -0.95 -21.49 0.45
CA ASN A 325 -0.70 -20.06 0.76
C ASN A 325 -0.16 -19.23 -0.42
N TYR A 326 -0.66 -19.49 -1.64
CA TYR A 326 -0.21 -18.76 -2.84
C TYR A 326 -0.86 -17.38 -3.00
N GLY A 327 -1.57 -16.86 -2.00
CA GLY A 327 -2.25 -15.57 -2.08
C GLY A 327 -1.31 -14.40 -2.34
N LEU A 328 -0.23 -14.28 -1.56
CA LEU A 328 0.76 -13.21 -1.76
C LEU A 328 1.50 -13.35 -3.11
N PRO A 329 2.01 -14.54 -3.51
CA PRO A 329 2.55 -14.75 -4.86
C PRO A 329 1.60 -14.35 -6.00
N LEU A 330 0.30 -14.62 -5.88
CA LEU A 330 -0.71 -14.19 -6.86
C LEU A 330 -0.75 -12.66 -6.96
N TYR A 331 -0.79 -11.96 -5.83
CA TYR A 331 -0.84 -10.49 -5.81
C TYR A 331 0.46 -9.85 -6.30
N GLU A 332 1.62 -10.45 -6.03
CA GLU A 332 2.90 -10.00 -6.62
C GLU A 332 2.90 -10.11 -8.16
N GLU A 333 2.31 -11.18 -8.72
CA GLU A 333 2.19 -11.29 -10.18
C GLU A 333 1.20 -10.29 -10.76
N VAL A 334 0.09 -10.04 -10.08
CA VAL A 334 -0.87 -9.00 -10.46
C VAL A 334 -0.20 -7.63 -10.51
N GLU A 335 0.54 -7.27 -9.47
CA GLU A 335 1.28 -6.01 -9.41
C GLU A 335 2.32 -5.91 -10.53
N ARG A 336 3.11 -6.99 -10.76
CA ARG A 336 4.08 -7.03 -11.87
C ARG A 336 3.41 -6.83 -13.23
N ALA A 337 2.27 -7.49 -13.48
CA ALA A 337 1.52 -7.33 -14.71
C ALA A 337 0.97 -5.90 -14.89
N LYS A 338 0.44 -5.31 -13.80
CA LYS A 338 -0.02 -3.90 -13.77
C LYS A 338 1.12 -2.93 -14.13
N VAL A 339 2.30 -3.11 -13.52
CA VAL A 339 3.47 -2.28 -13.80
C VAL A 339 3.89 -2.40 -15.25
N ARG A 340 4.01 -3.63 -15.80
CA ARG A 340 4.34 -3.84 -17.21
C ARG A 340 3.37 -3.13 -18.16
N LEU A 341 2.07 -3.10 -17.85
CA LEU A 341 1.07 -2.41 -18.67
C LEU A 341 1.21 -0.88 -18.69
N SER A 342 2.00 -0.29 -17.81
CA SER A 342 2.35 1.14 -17.93
C SER A 342 3.25 1.39 -19.14
N ASP A 343 4.13 0.44 -19.48
CA ASP A 343 5.11 0.59 -20.57
C ASP A 343 4.64 -0.09 -21.87
N VAL A 344 4.01 -1.27 -21.79
CA VAL A 344 3.57 -2.04 -22.96
C VAL A 344 2.03 -2.07 -23.10
N ARG A 345 1.52 -2.30 -24.31
CA ARG A 345 0.07 -2.40 -24.55
C ARG A 345 -0.52 -3.75 -24.16
N THR A 346 0.31 -4.79 -24.16
CA THR A 346 -0.11 -6.16 -23.90
C THR A 346 0.97 -6.87 -23.10
N THR A 347 0.57 -7.61 -22.08
CA THR A 347 1.45 -8.48 -21.29
C THR A 347 0.75 -9.80 -21.02
N THR A 348 1.42 -10.70 -20.33
CA THR A 348 0.79 -11.87 -19.75
C THR A 348 0.59 -11.69 -18.26
N ILE A 349 -0.43 -12.34 -17.71
CA ILE A 349 -0.67 -12.48 -16.28
C ILE A 349 -1.00 -13.95 -16.01
N GLY A 350 -0.39 -14.53 -15.00
CA GLY A 350 -0.62 -15.96 -14.73
C GLY A 350 0.14 -16.48 -13.54
N MET A 351 -0.13 -17.72 -13.21
CA MET A 351 0.62 -18.49 -12.22
C MET A 351 1.09 -19.81 -12.83
N ASP A 352 2.30 -20.23 -12.50
CA ASP A 352 2.85 -21.52 -12.82
C ASP A 352 3.46 -22.14 -11.56
N VAL A 353 2.58 -22.62 -10.68
CA VAL A 353 2.95 -23.29 -9.43
C VAL A 353 2.20 -24.63 -9.34
N PRO A 354 2.68 -25.59 -8.54
CA PRO A 354 2.01 -26.88 -8.40
C PRO A 354 0.53 -26.72 -8.07
N GLY A 355 -0.34 -27.23 -8.95
CA GLY A 355 -1.80 -27.22 -8.78
C GLY A 355 -2.51 -25.92 -9.12
N VAL A 356 -1.80 -24.85 -9.49
CA VAL A 356 -2.38 -23.59 -10.01
C VAL A 356 -1.58 -23.16 -11.23
N GLN A 357 -2.09 -23.49 -12.41
CA GLN A 357 -1.44 -23.19 -13.68
C GLN A 357 -2.41 -22.50 -14.63
N PHE A 358 -2.17 -21.24 -14.92
CA PHE A 358 -2.87 -20.49 -15.96
C PHE A 358 -2.00 -19.35 -16.46
N THR A 359 -2.23 -18.94 -17.70
CA THR A 359 -1.61 -17.76 -18.32
C THR A 359 -2.61 -17.12 -19.24
N ASP A 360 -2.93 -15.88 -18.96
CA ASP A 360 -3.82 -15.04 -19.77
C ASP A 360 -3.05 -13.94 -20.48
N THR A 361 -3.47 -13.62 -21.68
CA THR A 361 -3.14 -12.32 -22.28
C THR A 361 -3.89 -11.23 -21.55
N PHE A 362 -3.17 -10.19 -21.14
CA PHE A 362 -3.73 -9.05 -20.45
C PHE A 362 -3.39 -7.77 -21.20
N GLU A 363 -4.42 -7.13 -21.73
CA GLU A 363 -4.29 -5.90 -22.51
C GLU A 363 -4.48 -4.67 -21.62
N ARG A 364 -3.76 -3.57 -21.96
CA ARG A 364 -3.94 -2.27 -21.29
C ARG A 364 -5.38 -1.80 -21.34
N TRP A 365 -6.09 -2.06 -22.46
CA TRP A 365 -7.49 -1.71 -22.58
C TRP A 365 -8.39 -2.43 -21.56
N ASP A 366 -8.17 -3.72 -21.33
CA ASP A 366 -8.89 -4.48 -20.29
C ASP A 366 -8.66 -3.87 -18.92
N PHE A 367 -7.40 -3.58 -18.58
CA PHE A 367 -7.03 -2.94 -17.32
C PHE A 367 -7.71 -1.58 -17.16
N GLU A 368 -7.62 -0.71 -18.19
CA GLU A 368 -8.22 0.62 -18.16
C GLU A 368 -9.76 0.57 -18.06
N ARG A 369 -10.38 -0.49 -18.57
CA ARG A 369 -11.82 -0.74 -18.40
C ARG A 369 -12.15 -1.11 -16.94
N LEU A 370 -11.34 -1.98 -16.32
CA LEU A 370 -11.53 -2.40 -14.93
C LEU A 370 -11.46 -1.22 -13.95
N ILE A 371 -10.50 -0.31 -14.15
CA ILE A 371 -10.32 0.88 -13.32
C ILE A 371 -11.16 2.09 -13.75
N GLY A 372 -12.06 1.91 -14.72
CA GLY A 372 -12.86 3.00 -15.28
C GLY A 372 -13.67 3.81 -14.27
N PRO A 373 -14.36 3.19 -13.30
CA PRO A 373 -15.06 3.89 -12.24
C PRO A 373 -14.12 4.73 -11.37
N ASP A 374 -12.99 4.14 -10.98
CA ASP A 374 -11.99 4.79 -10.12
C ASP A 374 -11.34 5.98 -10.85
N ALA A 375 -11.09 5.85 -12.15
CA ALA A 375 -10.53 6.93 -12.97
C ALA A 375 -11.45 8.17 -13.09
N ARG A 376 -12.76 7.99 -13.01
CA ARG A 376 -13.69 9.14 -12.97
C ARG A 376 -13.59 9.89 -11.64
N GLU A 377 -13.47 9.16 -10.54
CA GLU A 377 -13.31 9.77 -9.20
C GLU A 377 -11.97 10.49 -9.09
N VAL A 378 -10.90 9.90 -9.61
CA VAL A 378 -9.57 10.53 -9.70
C VAL A 378 -9.65 11.84 -10.50
N ALA A 379 -10.34 11.85 -11.65
CA ALA A 379 -10.51 13.05 -12.46
C ALA A 379 -11.33 14.14 -11.73
N ALA A 380 -12.36 13.73 -10.99
CA ALA A 380 -13.17 14.64 -10.18
C ALA A 380 -12.38 15.23 -9.00
N CYS A 381 -11.51 14.44 -8.36
CA CYS A 381 -10.61 14.90 -7.30
C CYS A 381 -9.66 16.01 -7.81
N VAL A 382 -9.08 15.82 -8.99
CA VAL A 382 -8.24 16.85 -9.65
C VAL A 382 -9.04 18.14 -9.88
N ASP A 383 -10.28 18.02 -10.39
CA ASP A 383 -11.15 19.18 -10.66
C ASP A 383 -11.50 19.93 -9.36
N ARG A 384 -11.83 19.20 -8.28
CA ARG A 384 -12.13 19.80 -6.97
C ARG A 384 -10.92 20.54 -6.39
N ALA A 385 -9.71 19.95 -6.48
CA ALA A 385 -8.51 20.58 -5.97
C ALA A 385 -8.19 21.89 -6.69
N VAL A 386 -8.30 21.91 -8.03
CA VAL A 386 -8.08 23.14 -8.84
C VAL A 386 -9.14 24.21 -8.52
N ALA A 387 -10.42 23.82 -8.43
CA ALA A 387 -11.51 24.74 -8.10
C ALA A 387 -11.37 25.30 -6.67
N ALA A 388 -10.96 24.47 -5.69
CA ALA A 388 -10.72 24.89 -4.31
C ALA A 388 -9.56 25.89 -4.19
N ALA A 389 -8.57 25.82 -5.09
CA ALA A 389 -7.51 26.82 -5.21
C ALA A 389 -7.97 28.15 -5.84
N GLY A 390 -9.21 28.23 -6.32
CA GLY A 390 -9.73 29.41 -7.04
C GLY A 390 -9.18 29.55 -8.45
N LEU A 391 -8.64 28.49 -9.04
CA LEU A 391 -7.97 28.47 -10.34
C LEU A 391 -8.77 27.68 -11.38
N ARG A 392 -8.45 27.91 -12.65
CA ARG A 392 -8.87 27.09 -13.78
C ARG A 392 -7.73 26.16 -14.20
N HIS A 393 -8.01 25.10 -14.93
CA HIS A 393 -6.97 24.22 -15.46
C HIS A 393 -5.90 24.96 -16.28
N ALA A 394 -6.31 26.01 -17.03
CA ALA A 394 -5.39 26.81 -17.83
C ALA A 394 -4.39 27.62 -16.98
N ASP A 395 -4.76 27.95 -15.73
CA ASP A 395 -3.94 28.76 -14.80
C ASP A 395 -2.86 27.91 -14.08
N ILE A 396 -2.88 26.58 -14.25
CA ILE A 396 -1.82 25.69 -13.79
C ILE A 396 -0.68 25.70 -14.82
N ASP A 397 0.54 26.00 -14.37
CA ASP A 397 1.73 26.07 -15.22
C ASP A 397 2.44 24.73 -15.36
N VAL A 398 2.43 23.93 -14.27
CA VAL A 398 3.14 22.63 -14.21
C VAL A 398 2.33 21.62 -13.43
N VAL A 399 2.32 20.39 -13.91
CA VAL A 399 1.76 19.22 -13.23
C VAL A 399 2.90 18.26 -12.92
N LEU A 400 3.26 18.16 -11.64
CA LEU A 400 4.27 17.23 -11.15
C LEU A 400 3.58 15.90 -10.81
N ARG A 401 4.00 14.82 -11.47
CA ARG A 401 3.47 13.46 -11.21
C ARG A 401 4.47 12.68 -10.38
N THR A 402 4.00 12.17 -9.24
CA THR A 402 4.76 11.31 -8.34
C THR A 402 3.92 10.09 -7.92
N GLY A 403 4.56 9.07 -7.36
CA GLY A 403 3.89 7.81 -7.02
C GLY A 403 3.74 6.86 -8.23
N GLY A 404 3.87 5.53 -8.00
CA GLY A 404 3.89 4.52 -9.07
C GLY A 404 2.62 4.49 -9.93
N SER A 405 1.46 4.75 -9.34
CA SER A 405 0.18 4.76 -10.05
C SER A 405 0.01 5.98 -10.99
N SER A 406 0.80 7.05 -10.79
CA SER A 406 0.77 8.23 -11.67
C SER A 406 1.30 7.96 -13.09
N ARG A 407 2.02 6.84 -13.28
CA ARG A 407 2.56 6.41 -14.58
C ARG A 407 1.54 5.67 -15.45
N ILE A 408 0.41 5.27 -14.89
CA ILE A 408 -0.62 4.53 -15.64
C ILE A 408 -1.14 5.41 -16.78
N PRO A 409 -1.07 4.92 -18.06
CA PRO A 409 -1.33 5.76 -19.24
C PRO A 409 -2.71 6.43 -19.26
N ARG A 410 -3.71 5.82 -18.65
CA ARG A 410 -5.05 6.40 -18.52
C ARG A 410 -5.02 7.73 -17.75
N TYR A 411 -4.25 7.78 -16.64
CA TYR A 411 -4.15 9.00 -15.81
C TYR A 411 -3.26 10.05 -16.47
N VAL A 412 -2.19 9.61 -17.14
CA VAL A 412 -1.32 10.51 -17.91
C VAL A 412 -2.15 11.21 -19.01
N ARG A 413 -2.96 10.47 -19.77
CA ARG A 413 -3.86 11.04 -20.78
C ARG A 413 -4.88 12.00 -20.17
N MET A 414 -5.50 11.60 -19.06
CA MET A 414 -6.48 12.46 -18.35
C MET A 414 -5.88 13.80 -17.94
N LEU A 415 -4.66 13.78 -17.40
CA LEU A 415 -3.94 15.01 -17.02
C LEU A 415 -3.55 15.83 -18.27
N ALA A 416 -3.07 15.18 -19.35
CA ALA A 416 -2.74 15.85 -20.60
C ALA A 416 -3.96 16.54 -21.24
N GLU A 417 -5.11 15.89 -21.21
CA GLU A 417 -6.39 16.45 -21.71
C GLU A 417 -6.85 17.68 -20.91
N LYS A 418 -6.59 17.71 -19.58
CA LYS A 418 -6.98 18.81 -18.69
C LYS A 418 -6.03 20.00 -18.76
N PHE A 419 -4.72 19.75 -18.82
CA PHE A 419 -3.69 20.77 -18.59
C PHE A 419 -2.79 21.05 -19.80
N GLY A 420 -2.70 20.13 -20.75
CA GLY A 420 -1.71 20.12 -21.85
C GLY A 420 -0.54 19.18 -21.52
N GLU A 421 -0.07 18.45 -22.53
CA GLU A 421 1.02 17.46 -22.38
C GLU A 421 2.35 18.14 -21.99
N GLU A 422 2.59 19.34 -22.51
CA GLU A 422 3.78 20.15 -22.29
C GLU A 422 3.97 20.60 -20.83
N LYS A 423 2.88 20.61 -20.03
CA LYS A 423 2.91 20.97 -18.61
C LYS A 423 3.17 19.79 -17.70
N LEU A 424 3.08 18.57 -18.22
CA LEU A 424 3.26 17.35 -17.44
C LEU A 424 4.75 17.07 -17.25
N GLN A 425 5.17 16.98 -16.00
CA GLN A 425 6.52 16.58 -15.65
C GLN A 425 6.47 15.35 -14.77
N GLU A 426 7.17 14.31 -15.16
CA GLU A 426 7.39 13.14 -14.35
C GLU A 426 8.55 13.42 -13.40
N MET A 427 8.27 13.44 -12.11
CA MET A 427 9.31 13.37 -11.11
C MET A 427 9.74 11.91 -11.00
N ASP A 428 11.00 11.67 -10.62
CA ASP A 428 11.38 10.31 -10.26
C ASP A 428 10.40 9.81 -9.17
N VAL A 429 9.60 8.82 -9.56
CA VAL A 429 8.34 8.42 -8.93
C VAL A 429 8.50 8.07 -7.45
N PHE A 430 9.69 7.62 -7.06
CA PHE A 430 9.96 7.13 -5.71
C PHE A 430 10.99 7.98 -4.95
N THR A 431 11.62 8.93 -5.61
CA THR A 431 12.79 9.63 -5.05
C THR A 431 12.64 11.14 -5.06
N GLY A 432 11.67 11.68 -5.78
CA GLY A 432 11.41 13.12 -5.86
C GLY A 432 11.07 13.74 -4.50
N VAL A 433 10.21 13.05 -3.73
CA VAL A 433 9.83 13.48 -2.37
C VAL A 433 11.03 13.38 -1.43
N ALA A 434 11.73 12.22 -1.38
CA ALA A 434 12.91 12.05 -0.53
C ALA A 434 14.02 13.06 -0.86
N SER A 435 14.19 13.39 -2.15
CA SER A 435 15.14 14.42 -2.60
C SER A 435 14.81 15.81 -2.02
N GLY A 436 13.54 16.20 -2.08
CA GLY A 436 13.08 17.45 -1.50
C GLY A 436 13.21 17.49 0.02
N LEU A 437 12.91 16.37 0.69
CA LEU A 437 13.10 16.22 2.14
C LEU A 437 14.58 16.35 2.53
N ALA A 438 15.51 15.80 1.73
CA ALA A 438 16.95 15.92 1.97
C ALA A 438 17.44 17.37 1.80
N ILE A 439 16.93 18.08 0.80
CA ILE A 439 17.22 19.51 0.62
C ILE A 439 16.74 20.30 1.85
N ALA A 440 15.47 20.09 2.27
CA ALA A 440 14.92 20.72 3.47
C ALA A 440 15.72 20.37 4.73
N ALA A 441 16.17 19.14 4.88
CA ALA A 441 17.00 18.72 6.01
C ALA A 441 18.33 19.47 6.09
N SER A 442 18.93 19.78 4.95
CA SER A 442 20.19 20.52 4.90
C SER A 442 20.07 22.00 5.24
N GLU A 443 18.86 22.59 5.04
CA GLU A 443 18.58 24.00 5.34
C GLU A 443 18.31 24.25 6.83
N GLN A 444 17.95 23.22 7.60
CA GLN A 444 17.76 23.30 9.04
C GLN A 444 19.14 23.36 9.72
N ARG A 445 19.42 24.46 10.40
CA ARG A 445 20.64 24.68 11.18
C ARG A 445 20.57 24.08 12.58
#